data_ebe85a199201629e9622aa303726aeed
#
_entry.id   ebe85a199201629e9622aa303726aeed
#
_cell.length_a   1.000
_cell.length_b   1.000
_cell.length_c   1.000
_cell.angle_alpha   90.00
_cell.angle_beta   90.00
_cell.angle_gamma   90.00
#
_symmetry.space_group_name_H-M   'P 1'
#
loop_
_entity.id
_entity.type
_entity.pdbx_description
1 polymer ?
#
loop_
_entity_poly.entity_id
_entity_poly.type
_entity_poly.pdbx_seq_one_letter_code
_entity_poly.pdbx_strand_id
1 'polypeptide(L)'
;MAVTIKDVARAAQTSTATVSKVMNGSYSISEETAMRVKKAMEELHYLPNQRARNFASQSTKTVIFVTSLGMNTGFSNPHMFEIMCGLENTLTDKGYSLIVKSVQPQKVCEFIRQAYEMQQADGFVIHASVLSKELDELIYELSIPHLVIGNPNFASHFCWIDVNNRLAGELAAKHLLEKGYQSLAFVGGTTEDQISMHRLDGVLSILNEHDVILPKGYVLHGESECDVAYRMMEGILAMENQPDAIICANNYIAYGCVTALHDHHIPIPEKMAVITFDDFPFSQILKPRLTVVNIDVFGMGVQAGKYVIQKIRKNNLYLQSYITLPSIIEREST
;
A
#
# COMPACT_ATOMS: atom_id res chain seq x y z
N MET A 1 31.28 -29.59 -8.10
CA MET A 1 31.09 -29.08 -6.73
C MET A 1 30.98 -27.55 -6.82
N ALA A 2 30.18 -26.93 -6.00
CA ALA A 2 30.09 -25.46 -5.98
C ALA A 2 31.38 -24.87 -5.40
N VAL A 3 31.92 -23.83 -6.05
CA VAL A 3 33.11 -23.09 -5.58
C VAL A 3 32.81 -22.41 -4.25
N THR A 4 33.73 -22.51 -3.31
CA THR A 4 33.60 -21.99 -1.94
C THR A 4 34.55 -20.81 -1.69
N ILE A 5 34.28 -20.02 -0.64
CA ILE A 5 35.20 -18.96 -0.20
C ILE A 5 36.59 -19.49 0.13
N LYS A 6 36.73 -20.78 0.52
CA LYS A 6 38.00 -21.42 0.76
C LYS A 6 38.81 -21.63 -0.52
N ASP A 7 38.14 -21.92 -1.62
CA ASP A 7 38.78 -22.09 -2.92
C ASP A 7 39.30 -20.77 -3.47
N VAL A 8 38.52 -19.67 -3.33
CA VAL A 8 38.97 -18.32 -3.64
C VAL A 8 40.18 -17.92 -2.78
N ALA A 9 40.11 -18.16 -1.48
CA ALA A 9 41.20 -17.84 -0.56
C ALA A 9 42.50 -18.58 -0.96
N ARG A 10 42.40 -19.85 -1.37
CA ARG A 10 43.52 -20.65 -1.85
C ARG A 10 44.10 -20.11 -3.16
N ALA A 11 43.24 -19.79 -4.14
CA ALA A 11 43.64 -19.22 -5.42
C ALA A 11 44.28 -17.83 -5.28
N ALA A 12 43.74 -16.98 -4.40
CA ALA A 12 44.28 -15.65 -4.13
C ALA A 12 45.46 -15.64 -3.15
N GLN A 13 45.89 -16.79 -2.66
CA GLN A 13 46.96 -16.97 -1.64
C GLN A 13 46.74 -16.07 -0.41
N THR A 14 45.53 -16.14 0.15
CA THR A 14 45.14 -15.34 1.31
C THR A 14 44.19 -16.10 2.24
N SER A 15 43.77 -15.48 3.35
CA SER A 15 42.81 -16.10 4.27
C SER A 15 41.36 -15.87 3.81
N THR A 16 40.45 -16.75 4.25
CA THR A 16 39.00 -16.54 4.03
C THR A 16 38.50 -15.24 4.67
N ALA A 17 39.12 -14.82 5.79
CA ALA A 17 38.83 -13.54 6.43
C ALA A 17 39.21 -12.34 5.53
N THR A 18 40.35 -12.43 4.83
CA THR A 18 40.80 -11.41 3.87
C THR A 18 39.86 -11.36 2.66
N VAL A 19 39.47 -12.51 2.10
CA VAL A 19 38.50 -12.59 1.02
C VAL A 19 37.17 -11.92 1.45
N SER A 20 36.68 -12.23 2.65
CA SER A 20 35.45 -11.59 3.19
C SER A 20 35.59 -10.08 3.33
N LYS A 21 36.74 -9.58 3.81
CA LYS A 21 37.02 -8.14 3.93
C LYS A 21 37.03 -7.45 2.55
N VAL A 22 37.65 -8.05 1.54
CA VAL A 22 37.65 -7.52 0.17
C VAL A 22 36.24 -7.47 -0.41
N MET A 23 35.43 -8.52 -0.22
CA MET A 23 34.04 -8.58 -0.66
C MET A 23 33.16 -7.51 0.00
N ASN A 24 33.48 -7.11 1.23
CA ASN A 24 32.77 -6.10 1.99
C ASN A 24 33.35 -4.68 1.83
N GLY A 25 34.30 -4.48 0.91
CA GLY A 25 34.86 -3.15 0.60
C GLY A 25 35.70 -2.55 1.74
N SER A 26 36.33 -3.37 2.58
CA SER A 26 37.09 -2.90 3.72
C SER A 26 38.37 -2.18 3.27
N TYR A 27 38.55 -0.93 3.70
CA TYR A 27 39.76 -0.12 3.46
C TYR A 27 41.04 -0.65 4.13
N SER A 28 40.95 -1.68 4.96
CA SER A 28 42.10 -2.26 5.69
C SER A 28 42.91 -3.24 4.85
N ILE A 29 42.57 -3.47 3.58
CA ILE A 29 43.24 -4.42 2.68
C ILE A 29 43.94 -3.63 1.58
N SER A 30 45.25 -4.01 1.28
CA SER A 30 45.99 -3.37 0.19
C SER A 30 45.30 -3.59 -1.17
N GLU A 31 45.44 -2.62 -2.07
CA GLU A 31 44.87 -2.71 -3.44
C GLU A 31 45.38 -3.95 -4.18
N GLU A 32 46.65 -4.30 -4.04
CA GLU A 32 47.24 -5.49 -4.63
C GLU A 32 46.54 -6.77 -4.18
N THR A 33 46.28 -6.91 -2.86
CA THR A 33 45.57 -8.08 -2.33
C THR A 33 44.12 -8.09 -2.77
N ALA A 34 43.48 -6.90 -2.82
CA ALA A 34 42.11 -6.78 -3.30
C ALA A 34 41.96 -7.19 -4.78
N MET A 35 42.91 -6.78 -5.63
CA MET A 35 42.95 -7.19 -7.05
C MET A 35 43.16 -8.71 -7.21
N ARG A 36 44.07 -9.33 -6.46
CA ARG A 36 44.28 -10.82 -6.49
C ARG A 36 43.00 -11.57 -6.12
N VAL A 37 42.33 -11.12 -5.08
CA VAL A 37 41.06 -11.73 -4.65
C VAL A 37 39.98 -11.59 -5.72
N LYS A 38 39.78 -10.38 -6.29
CA LYS A 38 38.79 -10.14 -7.35
C LYS A 38 39.07 -11.01 -8.58
N LYS A 39 40.33 -11.08 -9.02
CA LYS A 39 40.76 -11.94 -10.14
C LYS A 39 40.46 -13.43 -9.86
N ALA A 40 40.79 -13.91 -8.68
CA ALA A 40 40.50 -15.31 -8.29
C ALA A 40 38.99 -15.60 -8.25
N MET A 41 38.16 -14.63 -7.84
CA MET A 41 36.69 -14.74 -7.87
C MET A 41 36.18 -14.85 -9.30
N GLU A 42 36.68 -14.03 -10.23
CA GLU A 42 36.32 -14.06 -11.67
C GLU A 42 36.73 -15.38 -12.33
N GLU A 43 37.99 -15.82 -12.15
CA GLU A 43 38.52 -17.05 -12.73
C GLU A 43 37.78 -18.30 -12.25
N LEU A 44 37.36 -18.31 -10.98
CA LEU A 44 36.63 -19.43 -10.39
C LEU A 44 35.09 -19.27 -10.57
N HIS A 45 34.60 -18.23 -11.22
CA HIS A 45 33.18 -17.91 -11.30
C HIS A 45 32.49 -17.96 -9.93
N TYR A 46 33.18 -17.48 -8.88
CA TYR A 46 32.70 -17.53 -7.51
C TYR A 46 31.66 -16.44 -7.28
N LEU A 47 30.44 -16.85 -7.02
CA LEU A 47 29.37 -15.96 -6.56
C LEU A 47 29.29 -16.04 -5.02
N PRO A 48 29.41 -14.89 -4.33
CA PRO A 48 29.30 -14.86 -2.88
C PRO A 48 27.97 -15.44 -2.40
N ASN A 49 28.02 -16.41 -1.50
CA ASN A 49 26.80 -16.95 -0.91
C ASN A 49 26.15 -15.90 0.02
N GLN A 50 25.04 -15.33 -0.44
CA GLN A 50 24.31 -14.30 0.30
C GLN A 50 23.84 -14.81 1.68
N ARG A 51 23.44 -16.09 1.76
CA ARG A 51 22.99 -16.70 3.03
C ARG A 51 24.12 -16.76 4.07
N ALA A 52 25.34 -17.13 3.64
CA ALA A 52 26.50 -17.15 4.54
C ALA A 52 26.88 -15.74 5.02
N ARG A 53 26.72 -14.74 4.17
CA ARG A 53 26.98 -13.33 4.50
C ARG A 53 25.91 -12.79 5.47
N ASN A 54 24.66 -13.09 5.21
CA ASN A 54 23.53 -12.73 6.06
C ASN A 54 23.66 -13.37 7.47
N PHE A 55 24.07 -14.62 7.53
CA PHE A 55 24.32 -15.30 8.80
C PHE A 55 25.43 -14.63 9.61
N ALA A 56 26.52 -14.20 8.97
CA ALA A 56 27.62 -13.50 9.63
C ALA A 56 27.23 -12.08 10.12
N SER A 57 26.27 -11.43 9.46
CA SER A 57 25.75 -10.10 9.83
C SER A 57 24.54 -10.13 10.75
N GLN A 58 24.06 -11.31 11.14
CA GLN A 58 22.80 -11.50 11.88
C GLN A 58 21.59 -10.80 11.22
N SER A 59 21.59 -10.69 9.89
CA SER A 59 20.52 -10.05 9.11
C SER A 59 20.13 -10.95 7.96
N THR A 60 18.85 -11.20 7.78
CA THR A 60 18.31 -12.02 6.69
C THR A 60 18.17 -11.23 5.39
N LYS A 61 18.21 -9.90 5.47
CA LYS A 61 17.89 -9.00 4.37
C LYS A 61 16.50 -9.30 3.78
N THR A 62 15.56 -9.61 4.65
CA THR A 62 14.18 -9.95 4.29
C THR A 62 13.21 -9.10 5.08
N VAL A 63 12.21 -8.57 4.40
CA VAL A 63 11.02 -7.96 4.98
C VAL A 63 9.82 -8.81 4.57
N ILE A 64 8.96 -9.15 5.54
CA ILE A 64 7.72 -9.88 5.27
C ILE A 64 6.55 -8.91 5.27
N PHE A 65 5.79 -8.87 4.16
CA PHE A 65 4.51 -8.20 4.09
C PHE A 65 3.41 -9.17 4.50
N VAL A 66 2.74 -8.88 5.62
CA VAL A 66 1.68 -9.73 6.21
C VAL A 66 0.32 -9.11 5.95
N THR A 67 -0.58 -9.88 5.35
CA THR A 67 -1.94 -9.46 5.03
C THR A 67 -2.90 -10.64 5.11
N SER A 68 -4.20 -10.38 5.14
CA SER A 68 -5.23 -11.40 4.95
C SER A 68 -5.86 -11.19 3.58
N LEU A 69 -5.34 -11.92 2.59
CA LEU A 69 -5.87 -11.88 1.24
C LEU A 69 -6.86 -13.04 1.07
N GLY A 70 -8.14 -12.71 0.85
CA GLY A 70 -9.11 -13.69 0.33
C GLY A 70 -8.69 -14.20 -1.06
N MET A 71 -9.18 -15.37 -1.46
CA MET A 71 -8.80 -16.00 -2.73
C MET A 71 -9.04 -15.11 -3.97
N ASN A 72 -9.97 -14.15 -3.88
CA ASN A 72 -10.39 -13.30 -5.01
C ASN A 72 -9.95 -11.84 -4.91
N THR A 73 -9.25 -11.40 -3.86
CA THR A 73 -8.97 -9.97 -3.62
C THR A 73 -7.49 -9.61 -3.59
N GLY A 74 -6.58 -10.58 -3.57
CA GLY A 74 -5.18 -10.36 -3.36
C GLY A 74 -4.49 -9.54 -4.45
N PHE A 75 -3.87 -10.24 -5.39
CA PHE A 75 -3.13 -9.62 -6.49
C PHE A 75 -4.02 -9.00 -7.58
N SER A 76 -5.32 -9.27 -7.57
CA SER A 76 -6.29 -8.61 -8.46
C SER A 76 -6.72 -7.23 -7.97
N ASN A 77 -6.35 -6.84 -6.75
CA ASN A 77 -6.60 -5.49 -6.24
C ASN A 77 -5.45 -4.54 -6.66
N PRO A 78 -5.68 -3.60 -7.62
CA PRO A 78 -4.63 -2.71 -8.11
C PRO A 78 -4.01 -1.87 -7.01
N HIS A 79 -4.80 -1.39 -6.06
CA HIS A 79 -4.36 -0.60 -4.90
C HIS A 79 -3.27 -1.35 -4.10
N MET A 80 -3.57 -2.58 -3.70
CA MET A 80 -2.63 -3.40 -2.95
C MET A 80 -1.38 -3.75 -3.77
N PHE A 81 -1.57 -4.02 -5.07
CA PHE A 81 -0.46 -4.34 -5.96
C PHE A 81 0.50 -3.17 -6.12
N GLU A 82 0.00 -1.94 -6.32
CA GLU A 82 0.85 -0.75 -6.43
C GLU A 82 1.60 -0.43 -5.15
N ILE A 83 0.98 -0.60 -3.98
CA ILE A 83 1.67 -0.51 -2.69
C ILE A 83 2.85 -1.48 -2.62
N MET A 84 2.60 -2.75 -3.01
CA MET A 84 3.65 -3.78 -3.00
C MET A 84 4.77 -3.45 -3.99
N CYS A 85 4.46 -2.90 -5.17
CA CYS A 85 5.47 -2.46 -6.13
C CYS A 85 6.36 -1.34 -5.57
N GLY A 86 5.78 -0.30 -4.96
CA GLY A 86 6.53 0.78 -4.33
C GLY A 86 7.41 0.30 -3.18
N LEU A 87 6.87 -0.59 -2.36
CA LEU A 87 7.59 -1.23 -1.25
C LEU A 87 8.76 -2.08 -1.76
N GLU A 88 8.52 -2.95 -2.74
CA GLU A 88 9.52 -3.86 -3.32
C GLU A 88 10.67 -3.09 -3.96
N ASN A 89 10.38 -2.08 -4.79
CA ASN A 89 11.41 -1.23 -5.40
C ASN A 89 12.33 -0.63 -4.34
N THR A 90 11.76 -0.07 -3.27
CA THR A 90 12.54 0.56 -2.19
C THR A 90 13.38 -0.45 -1.43
N LEU A 91 12.85 -1.64 -1.16
CA LEU A 91 13.56 -2.71 -0.46
C LEU A 91 14.71 -3.26 -1.30
N THR A 92 14.47 -3.52 -2.58
CA THR A 92 15.47 -4.04 -3.53
C THR A 92 16.63 -3.07 -3.69
N ASP A 93 16.40 -1.76 -3.81
CA ASP A 93 17.44 -0.73 -3.84
C ASP A 93 18.37 -0.74 -2.61
N LYS A 94 17.89 -1.23 -1.49
CA LYS A 94 18.63 -1.34 -0.21
C LYS A 94 19.13 -2.76 0.07
N GLY A 95 18.98 -3.66 -0.90
CA GLY A 95 19.45 -5.05 -0.82
C GLY A 95 18.58 -5.93 0.10
N TYR A 96 17.31 -5.58 0.28
CA TYR A 96 16.32 -6.41 0.97
C TYR A 96 15.43 -7.12 -0.05
N SER A 97 14.93 -8.28 0.32
CA SER A 97 13.89 -9.02 -0.41
C SER A 97 12.54 -8.84 0.27
N LEU A 98 11.48 -8.71 -0.53
CA LEU A 98 10.10 -8.72 -0.04
C LEU A 98 9.51 -10.12 -0.14
N ILE A 99 8.93 -10.62 0.95
CA ILE A 99 8.13 -11.83 0.97
C ILE A 99 6.70 -11.45 1.34
N VAL A 100 5.73 -11.84 0.51
CA VAL A 100 4.31 -11.63 0.79
C VAL A 100 3.73 -12.89 1.44
N LYS A 101 3.04 -12.71 2.56
CA LYS A 101 2.37 -13.78 3.31
C LYS A 101 0.92 -13.42 3.58
N SER A 102 0.02 -14.24 3.06
CA SER A 102 -1.39 -14.22 3.45
C SER A 102 -1.55 -15.12 4.68
N VAL A 103 -2.01 -14.52 5.78
CA VAL A 103 -2.18 -15.19 7.08
C VAL A 103 -3.57 -14.89 7.61
N GLN A 104 -4.27 -15.91 8.11
CA GLN A 104 -5.56 -15.70 8.77
C GLN A 104 -5.38 -14.81 10.01
N PRO A 105 -6.27 -13.85 10.29
CA PRO A 105 -6.12 -12.91 11.41
C PRO A 105 -5.81 -13.59 12.74
N GLN A 106 -6.45 -14.73 13.03
CA GLN A 106 -6.26 -15.49 14.28
C GLN A 106 -4.87 -16.13 14.43
N LYS A 107 -4.10 -16.24 13.34
CA LYS A 107 -2.77 -16.88 13.32
C LYS A 107 -1.62 -15.88 13.17
N VAL A 108 -1.92 -14.59 13.03
CA VAL A 108 -0.90 -13.57 12.72
C VAL A 108 0.10 -13.41 13.86
N CYS A 109 -0.36 -13.37 15.11
CA CYS A 109 0.54 -13.25 16.27
C CYS A 109 1.54 -14.41 16.35
N GLU A 110 1.06 -15.64 16.20
CA GLU A 110 1.91 -16.82 16.19
C GLU A 110 2.91 -16.79 15.03
N PHE A 111 2.43 -16.48 13.83
CA PHE A 111 3.27 -16.40 12.63
C PHE A 111 4.39 -15.35 12.79
N ILE A 112 4.06 -14.13 13.21
CA ILE A 112 5.04 -13.03 13.36
C ILE A 112 6.06 -13.37 14.45
N ARG A 113 5.62 -13.91 15.60
CA ARG A 113 6.50 -14.37 16.68
C ARG A 113 7.50 -15.39 16.16
N GLN A 114 7.02 -16.46 15.53
CA GLN A 114 7.88 -17.54 15.00
C GLN A 114 8.85 -17.01 13.94
N ALA A 115 8.36 -16.20 13.00
CA ALA A 115 9.21 -15.66 11.94
C ALA A 115 10.31 -14.73 12.49
N TYR A 116 10.03 -13.97 13.54
CA TYR A 116 10.99 -13.09 14.20
C TYR A 116 12.01 -13.87 15.03
N GLU A 117 11.55 -14.76 15.91
CA GLU A 117 12.42 -15.57 16.78
C GLU A 117 13.33 -16.53 15.98
N MET A 118 12.83 -17.09 14.86
CA MET A 118 13.60 -17.94 13.95
C MET A 118 14.46 -17.14 12.96
N GLN A 119 14.52 -15.82 13.10
CA GLN A 119 15.28 -14.93 12.20
C GLN A 119 14.96 -15.17 10.71
N GLN A 120 13.68 -15.30 10.36
CA GLN A 120 13.24 -15.44 8.97
C GLN A 120 13.10 -14.07 8.28
N ALA A 121 12.94 -12.99 9.04
CA ALA A 121 12.86 -11.62 8.56
C ALA A 121 13.52 -10.65 9.53
N ASP A 122 14.01 -9.54 8.99
CA ASP A 122 14.56 -8.44 9.77
C ASP A 122 13.47 -7.45 10.21
N GLY A 123 12.31 -7.45 9.53
CA GLY A 123 11.19 -6.59 9.84
C GLY A 123 9.93 -6.98 9.07
N PHE A 124 8.82 -6.35 9.46
CA PHE A 124 7.50 -6.66 8.93
C PHE A 124 6.79 -5.41 8.43
N VAL A 125 6.13 -5.53 7.29
CA VAL A 125 5.09 -4.59 6.85
C VAL A 125 3.76 -5.31 7.02
N ILE A 126 2.81 -4.69 7.72
CA ILE A 126 1.58 -5.35 8.16
C ILE A 126 0.40 -4.55 7.61
N HIS A 127 -0.51 -5.21 6.90
CA HIS A 127 -1.72 -4.56 6.41
C HIS A 127 -2.78 -4.46 7.51
N ALA A 128 -3.56 -3.38 7.51
CA ALA A 128 -4.59 -3.13 8.51
C ALA A 128 -5.62 -4.26 8.69
N SER A 129 -5.83 -5.10 7.65
CA SER A 129 -6.77 -6.24 7.68
C SER A 129 -6.44 -7.33 8.71
N VAL A 130 -5.25 -7.31 9.29
CA VAL A 130 -4.79 -8.35 10.25
C VAL A 130 -4.44 -7.79 11.61
N LEU A 131 -4.75 -6.53 11.87
CA LEU A 131 -4.43 -5.89 13.14
C LEU A 131 -5.33 -6.41 14.28
N SER A 132 -4.71 -6.54 15.45
CA SER A 132 -5.40 -6.81 16.71
C SER A 132 -4.63 -6.18 17.87
N LYS A 133 -5.28 -6.03 19.03
CA LYS A 133 -4.62 -5.57 20.26
C LYS A 133 -3.51 -6.53 20.71
N GLU A 134 -3.74 -7.83 20.57
CA GLU A 134 -2.73 -8.86 20.88
C GLU A 134 -1.48 -8.70 20.00
N LEU A 135 -1.66 -8.36 18.73
CA LEU A 135 -0.54 -8.11 17.83
C LEU A 135 0.22 -6.85 18.21
N ASP A 136 -0.48 -5.80 18.64
CA ASP A 136 0.14 -4.56 19.13
C ASP A 136 1.01 -4.85 20.38
N GLU A 137 0.46 -5.56 21.36
CA GLU A 137 1.20 -5.97 22.56
C GLU A 137 2.43 -6.81 22.22
N LEU A 138 2.28 -7.83 21.37
CA LEU A 138 3.39 -8.67 20.92
C LEU A 138 4.53 -7.86 20.28
N ILE A 139 4.18 -6.96 19.37
CA ILE A 139 5.16 -6.13 18.64
C ILE A 139 5.86 -5.16 19.59
N TYR A 140 5.13 -4.60 20.54
CA TYR A 140 5.68 -3.70 21.54
C TYR A 140 6.62 -4.43 22.50
N GLU A 141 6.19 -5.57 23.07
CA GLU A 141 6.98 -6.37 24.02
C GLU A 141 8.30 -6.86 23.42
N LEU A 142 8.26 -7.41 22.21
CA LEU A 142 9.44 -7.94 21.53
C LEU A 142 10.22 -6.87 20.75
N SER A 143 9.73 -5.63 20.73
CA SER A 143 10.32 -4.54 19.98
C SER A 143 10.55 -4.91 18.51
N ILE A 144 9.59 -5.58 17.86
CA ILE A 144 9.71 -6.06 16.48
C ILE A 144 9.75 -4.87 15.50
N PRO A 145 10.76 -4.78 14.62
CA PRO A 145 10.79 -3.77 13.57
C PRO A 145 9.60 -3.93 12.62
N HIS A 146 8.72 -2.92 12.56
CA HIS A 146 7.49 -3.00 11.79
C HIS A 146 7.05 -1.67 11.21
N LEU A 147 6.16 -1.75 10.23
CA LEU A 147 5.32 -0.66 9.75
C LEU A 147 3.95 -1.23 9.40
N VAL A 148 2.89 -0.56 9.80
CA VAL A 148 1.51 -0.89 9.41
C VAL A 148 1.11 -0.02 8.21
N ILE A 149 0.44 -0.63 7.23
CA ILE A 149 -0.24 0.07 6.13
C ILE A 149 -1.73 0.09 6.43
N GLY A 150 -2.28 1.28 6.57
CA GLY A 150 -3.62 1.58 7.04
C GLY A 150 -3.65 2.01 8.50
N ASN A 151 -4.61 2.84 8.86
CA ASN A 151 -4.78 3.36 10.21
C ASN A 151 -5.36 2.29 11.13
N PRO A 152 -4.73 1.99 12.29
CA PRO A 152 -5.37 1.19 13.33
C PRO A 152 -6.63 1.90 13.85
N ASN A 153 -7.74 1.18 13.96
CA ASN A 153 -9.01 1.71 14.49
C ASN A 153 -9.10 1.69 16.02
N PHE A 154 -7.96 1.53 16.69
CA PHE A 154 -7.83 1.52 18.16
C PHE A 154 -6.51 2.19 18.58
N ALA A 155 -6.44 2.59 19.85
CA ALA A 155 -5.20 3.13 20.43
C ALA A 155 -4.12 2.05 20.44
N SER A 156 -2.97 2.31 19.80
CA SER A 156 -1.91 1.33 19.57
C SER A 156 -0.52 1.95 19.62
N HIS A 157 0.49 1.09 19.75
CA HIS A 157 1.91 1.44 19.65
C HIS A 157 2.45 1.27 18.22
N PHE A 158 1.62 0.86 17.28
CA PHE A 158 2.03 0.65 15.90
C PHE A 158 2.62 1.92 15.28
N CYS A 159 3.70 1.72 14.54
CA CYS A 159 4.14 2.67 13.53
C CYS A 159 3.32 2.43 12.26
N TRP A 160 2.58 3.42 11.77
CA TRP A 160 1.69 3.22 10.63
C TRP A 160 1.76 4.34 9.59
N ILE A 161 1.36 4.00 8.38
CA ILE A 161 1.21 4.90 7.25
C ILE A 161 -0.16 4.72 6.63
N ASP A 162 -0.84 5.82 6.32
CA ASP A 162 -2.15 5.82 5.65
C ASP A 162 -2.33 7.08 4.82
N VAL A 163 -3.46 7.17 4.14
CA VAL A 163 -3.94 8.34 3.41
C VAL A 163 -4.90 9.14 4.28
N ASN A 164 -4.93 10.45 4.11
CA ASN A 164 -5.98 11.27 4.68
C ASN A 164 -7.28 11.08 3.90
N ASN A 165 -8.02 10.00 4.20
CA ASN A 165 -9.26 9.67 3.51
C ASN A 165 -10.37 10.71 3.75
N ARG A 166 -10.38 11.38 4.90
CA ARG A 166 -11.32 12.48 5.14
C ARG A 166 -11.03 13.66 4.22
N LEU A 167 -9.77 14.10 4.14
CA LEU A 167 -9.37 15.16 3.21
C LEU A 167 -9.65 14.76 1.75
N ALA A 168 -9.51 13.47 1.40
CA ALA A 168 -9.88 12.99 0.06
C ALA A 168 -11.36 13.22 -0.23
N GLY A 169 -12.24 12.90 0.71
CA GLY A 169 -13.68 13.20 0.61
C GLY A 169 -13.97 14.69 0.53
N GLU A 170 -13.29 15.51 1.33
CA GLU A 170 -13.39 16.97 1.30
C GLU A 170 -13.03 17.52 -0.08
N LEU A 171 -11.93 17.06 -0.67
CA LEU A 171 -11.50 17.46 -2.01
C LEU A 171 -12.51 17.07 -3.10
N ALA A 172 -13.08 15.86 -3.02
CA ALA A 172 -14.08 15.41 -3.99
C ALA A 172 -15.33 16.30 -3.97
N ALA A 173 -15.89 16.56 -2.79
CA ALA A 173 -17.07 17.40 -2.65
C ALA A 173 -16.79 18.85 -3.07
N LYS A 174 -15.69 19.42 -2.61
CA LYS A 174 -15.27 20.78 -2.95
C LYS A 174 -15.13 20.96 -4.47
N HIS A 175 -14.47 20.02 -5.15
CA HIS A 175 -14.30 20.05 -6.61
C HIS A 175 -15.66 20.11 -7.33
N LEU A 176 -16.62 19.26 -6.93
CA LEU A 176 -17.94 19.24 -7.55
C LEU A 176 -18.70 20.55 -7.31
N LEU A 177 -18.66 21.11 -6.09
CA LEU A 177 -19.30 22.39 -5.79
C LEU A 177 -18.67 23.54 -6.58
N GLU A 178 -17.33 23.58 -6.72
CA GLU A 178 -16.62 24.58 -7.52
C GLU A 178 -16.95 24.48 -9.02
N LYS A 179 -17.33 23.29 -9.51
CA LYS A 179 -17.84 23.05 -10.87
C LYS A 179 -19.32 23.45 -11.05
N GLY A 180 -20.00 23.77 -9.97
CA GLY A 180 -21.40 24.24 -9.99
C GLY A 180 -22.43 23.15 -9.77
N TYR A 181 -22.06 21.90 -9.48
CA TYR A 181 -22.98 20.84 -9.10
C TYR A 181 -23.56 21.12 -7.71
N GLN A 182 -24.89 20.90 -7.54
CA GLN A 182 -25.59 21.26 -6.32
C GLN A 182 -26.33 20.12 -5.64
N SER A 183 -26.57 19.03 -6.37
CA SER A 183 -27.29 17.86 -5.87
C SER A 183 -26.42 16.62 -5.95
N LEU A 184 -25.66 16.37 -4.89
CA LEU A 184 -24.67 15.31 -4.87
C LEU A 184 -25.24 14.02 -4.29
N ALA A 185 -24.76 12.86 -4.78
CA ALA A 185 -24.94 11.56 -4.14
C ALA A 185 -23.60 10.93 -3.78
N PHE A 186 -23.59 10.11 -2.75
CA PHE A 186 -22.43 9.30 -2.36
C PHE A 186 -22.79 7.82 -2.45
N VAL A 187 -22.03 7.08 -3.25
CA VAL A 187 -22.14 5.64 -3.39
C VAL A 187 -20.90 5.02 -2.77
N GLY A 188 -21.07 4.38 -1.61
CA GLY A 188 -19.99 3.92 -0.77
C GLY A 188 -19.94 2.40 -0.57
N GLY A 189 -18.87 1.95 0.07
CA GLY A 189 -18.76 0.61 0.61
C GLY A 189 -19.75 0.36 1.76
N THR A 190 -19.68 -0.83 2.38
CA THR A 190 -20.47 -1.14 3.56
C THR A 190 -20.18 -0.16 4.71
N THR A 191 -21.04 -0.10 5.70
CA THR A 191 -20.85 0.76 6.89
C THR A 191 -19.64 0.35 7.75
N GLU A 192 -19.12 -0.85 7.56
CA GLU A 192 -17.89 -1.36 8.19
C GLU A 192 -16.62 -0.93 7.42
N ASP A 193 -16.76 -0.48 6.16
CA ASP A 193 -15.62 0.03 5.36
C ASP A 193 -15.19 1.41 5.86
N GLN A 194 -14.18 1.43 6.73
CA GLN A 194 -13.66 2.66 7.34
C GLN A 194 -13.14 3.67 6.32
N ILE A 195 -12.56 3.20 5.19
CA ILE A 195 -12.08 4.09 4.13
C ILE A 195 -13.26 4.84 3.52
N SER A 196 -14.31 4.12 3.15
CA SER A 196 -15.54 4.70 2.60
C SER A 196 -16.20 5.66 3.59
N MET A 197 -16.27 5.29 4.86
CA MET A 197 -16.88 6.14 5.90
C MET A 197 -16.09 7.43 6.14
N HIS A 198 -14.76 7.38 6.21
CA HIS A 198 -13.94 8.59 6.35
C HIS A 198 -14.05 9.51 5.11
N ARG A 199 -14.19 8.94 3.90
CA ARG A 199 -14.44 9.73 2.68
C ARG A 199 -15.81 10.42 2.75
N LEU A 200 -16.84 9.70 3.19
CA LEU A 200 -18.17 10.26 3.43
C LEU A 200 -18.15 11.37 4.48
N ASP A 201 -17.46 11.19 5.59
CA ASP A 201 -17.31 12.22 6.63
C ASP A 201 -16.70 13.52 6.06
N GLY A 202 -15.70 13.37 5.20
CA GLY A 202 -15.11 14.52 4.48
C GLY A 202 -16.10 15.21 3.55
N VAL A 203 -16.85 14.44 2.77
CA VAL A 203 -17.92 14.96 1.89
C VAL A 203 -18.94 15.75 2.71
N LEU A 204 -19.46 15.15 3.79
CA LEU A 204 -20.45 15.79 4.67
C LEU A 204 -19.91 17.08 5.31
N SER A 205 -18.63 17.12 5.67
CA SER A 205 -17.98 18.30 6.23
C SER A 205 -18.09 19.50 5.27
N ILE A 206 -17.68 19.30 4.01
CA ILE A 206 -17.69 20.35 2.99
C ILE A 206 -19.13 20.76 2.61
N LEU A 207 -20.03 19.79 2.45
CA LEU A 207 -21.43 20.11 2.14
C LEU A 207 -22.07 20.96 3.24
N ASN A 208 -21.80 20.64 4.51
CA ASN A 208 -22.28 21.41 5.66
C ASN A 208 -21.68 22.83 5.70
N GLU A 209 -20.41 23.00 5.34
CA GLU A 209 -19.76 24.32 5.23
C GLU A 209 -20.40 25.21 4.15
N HIS A 210 -20.99 24.61 3.11
CA HIS A 210 -21.62 25.29 1.99
C HIS A 210 -23.17 25.31 2.07
N ASP A 211 -23.74 24.92 3.20
CA ASP A 211 -25.21 24.83 3.40
C ASP A 211 -25.92 23.90 2.39
N VAL A 212 -25.21 22.91 1.83
CA VAL A 212 -25.77 21.93 0.91
C VAL A 212 -26.19 20.68 1.70
N ILE A 213 -27.43 20.26 1.51
CA ILE A 213 -27.98 19.08 2.18
C ILE A 213 -27.76 17.86 1.31
N LEU A 214 -27.16 16.82 1.89
CA LEU A 214 -27.12 15.48 1.30
C LEU A 214 -28.32 14.67 1.81
N PRO A 215 -29.35 14.41 0.99
CA PRO A 215 -30.52 13.64 1.42
C PRO A 215 -30.10 12.21 1.80
N LYS A 216 -30.76 11.64 2.83
CA LYS A 216 -30.44 10.24 3.26
C LYS A 216 -30.55 9.21 2.14
N GLY A 217 -31.49 9.41 1.21
CA GLY A 217 -31.66 8.54 0.04
C GLY A 217 -30.53 8.65 -0.99
N TYR A 218 -29.66 9.66 -0.90
CA TYR A 218 -28.51 9.86 -1.80
C TYR A 218 -27.20 9.29 -1.20
N VAL A 219 -27.25 8.72 -0.03
CA VAL A 219 -26.13 7.99 0.57
C VAL A 219 -26.44 6.49 0.51
N LEU A 220 -25.72 5.79 -0.34
CA LEU A 220 -25.93 4.36 -0.58
C LEU A 220 -24.71 3.57 -0.11
N HIS A 221 -24.95 2.45 0.54
CA HIS A 221 -23.94 1.55 1.05
C HIS A 221 -24.13 0.14 0.52
N GLY A 222 -23.04 -0.50 0.08
CA GLY A 222 -23.06 -1.88 -0.41
C GLY A 222 -21.67 -2.47 -0.50
N GLU A 223 -21.57 -3.73 -0.90
CA GLU A 223 -20.28 -4.35 -1.17
C GLU A 223 -19.56 -3.60 -2.31
N SER A 224 -18.23 -3.47 -2.20
CA SER A 224 -17.39 -2.78 -3.19
C SER A 224 -17.19 -3.62 -4.45
N GLU A 225 -18.29 -3.99 -5.09
CA GLU A 225 -18.38 -4.79 -6.30
C GLU A 225 -19.15 -4.05 -7.40
N CYS A 226 -18.73 -4.25 -8.66
CA CYS A 226 -19.33 -3.55 -9.80
C CYS A 226 -20.84 -3.84 -9.93
N ASP A 227 -21.26 -5.09 -9.76
CA ASP A 227 -22.66 -5.49 -9.90
C ASP A 227 -23.56 -4.92 -8.78
N VAL A 228 -23.00 -4.77 -7.57
CA VAL A 228 -23.71 -4.14 -6.45
C VAL A 228 -23.86 -2.65 -6.72
N ALA A 229 -22.78 -1.99 -7.15
CA ALA A 229 -22.78 -0.58 -7.49
C ALA A 229 -23.71 -0.26 -8.68
N TYR A 230 -23.78 -1.13 -9.67
CA TYR A 230 -24.71 -1.05 -10.79
C TYR A 230 -26.15 -0.98 -10.28
N ARG A 231 -26.57 -1.92 -9.42
CA ARG A 231 -27.92 -1.93 -8.84
C ARG A 231 -28.21 -0.71 -7.95
N MET A 232 -27.21 -0.23 -7.19
CA MET A 232 -27.35 1.01 -6.41
C MET A 232 -27.61 2.20 -7.33
N MET A 233 -26.92 2.26 -8.46
CA MET A 233 -27.11 3.31 -9.45
C MET A 233 -28.48 3.25 -10.12
N GLU A 234 -28.98 2.06 -10.46
CA GLU A 234 -30.36 1.90 -10.94
C GLU A 234 -31.38 2.45 -9.94
N GLY A 235 -31.14 2.24 -8.63
CA GLY A 235 -31.95 2.82 -7.58
C GLY A 235 -31.97 4.36 -7.61
N ILE A 236 -30.80 5.00 -7.83
CA ILE A 236 -30.70 6.46 -7.99
C ILE A 236 -31.45 6.93 -9.24
N LEU A 237 -31.29 6.22 -10.37
CA LEU A 237 -31.96 6.57 -11.63
C LEU A 237 -33.49 6.43 -11.57
N ALA A 238 -34.01 5.58 -10.69
CA ALA A 238 -35.44 5.43 -10.46
C ALA A 238 -36.06 6.52 -9.57
N MET A 239 -35.25 7.39 -8.98
CA MET A 239 -35.75 8.48 -8.13
C MET A 239 -36.39 9.58 -8.97
N GLU A 240 -37.45 10.22 -8.44
CA GLU A 240 -38.10 11.37 -9.08
C GLU A 240 -37.13 12.57 -9.21
N ASN A 241 -36.37 12.84 -8.13
CA ASN A 241 -35.31 13.83 -8.12
C ASN A 241 -33.99 13.11 -8.16
N GLN A 242 -33.24 13.27 -9.26
CA GLN A 242 -31.92 12.67 -9.41
C GLN A 242 -30.83 13.66 -9.03
N PRO A 243 -29.68 13.18 -8.48
CA PRO A 243 -28.52 14.02 -8.27
C PRO A 243 -27.91 14.46 -9.61
N ASP A 244 -27.18 15.57 -9.61
CA ASP A 244 -26.41 16.05 -10.77
C ASP A 244 -24.96 15.57 -10.75
N ALA A 245 -24.49 15.05 -9.62
CA ALA A 245 -23.16 14.44 -9.52
C ALA A 245 -23.11 13.30 -8.49
N ILE A 246 -22.20 12.35 -8.73
CA ILE A 246 -21.98 11.17 -7.88
C ILE A 246 -20.52 11.09 -7.44
N ILE A 247 -20.32 10.91 -6.15
CA ILE A 247 -19.06 10.57 -5.54
C ILE A 247 -19.04 9.06 -5.28
N CYS A 248 -18.23 8.33 -6.02
CA CYS A 248 -18.06 6.88 -5.86
C CYS A 248 -16.88 6.60 -4.92
N ALA A 249 -17.09 5.90 -3.81
CA ALA A 249 -16.08 5.73 -2.77
C ALA A 249 -14.82 4.97 -3.21
N ASN A 250 -14.89 4.21 -4.31
CA ASN A 250 -13.74 3.55 -4.92
C ASN A 250 -14.00 3.23 -6.41
N ASN A 251 -12.98 2.73 -7.10
CA ASN A 251 -13.04 2.46 -8.53
C ASN A 251 -14.04 1.35 -8.91
N TYR A 252 -14.20 0.29 -8.12
CA TYR A 252 -15.17 -0.78 -8.43
C TYR A 252 -16.60 -0.25 -8.40
N ILE A 253 -16.89 0.60 -7.41
CA ILE A 253 -18.17 1.30 -7.32
C ILE A 253 -18.35 2.24 -8.52
N ALA A 254 -17.32 3.01 -8.87
CA ALA A 254 -17.39 3.91 -10.02
C ALA A 254 -17.65 3.17 -11.34
N TYR A 255 -17.01 2.01 -11.54
CA TYR A 255 -17.22 1.21 -12.76
C TYR A 255 -18.65 0.70 -12.86
N GLY A 256 -19.23 0.21 -11.77
CA GLY A 256 -20.63 -0.20 -11.72
C GLY A 256 -21.59 0.96 -12.02
N CYS A 257 -21.38 2.12 -11.38
CA CYS A 257 -22.19 3.33 -11.61
C CYS A 257 -22.08 3.82 -13.06
N VAL A 258 -20.88 3.93 -13.61
CA VAL A 258 -20.67 4.36 -15.01
C VAL A 258 -21.31 3.40 -16.00
N THR A 259 -21.21 2.09 -15.75
CA THR A 259 -21.86 1.07 -16.59
C THR A 259 -23.38 1.26 -16.59
N ALA A 260 -24.00 1.43 -15.45
CA ALA A 260 -25.43 1.70 -15.34
C ALA A 260 -25.84 3.01 -16.06
N LEU A 261 -25.05 4.08 -15.91
CA LEU A 261 -25.30 5.34 -16.62
C LEU A 261 -25.25 5.16 -18.15
N HIS A 262 -24.28 4.41 -18.65
CA HIS A 262 -24.17 4.11 -20.08
C HIS A 262 -25.36 3.28 -20.59
N ASP A 263 -25.75 2.22 -19.87
CA ASP A 263 -26.87 1.34 -20.27
C ASP A 263 -28.21 2.11 -20.30
N HIS A 264 -28.36 3.08 -19.41
CA HIS A 264 -29.52 3.98 -19.38
C HIS A 264 -29.38 5.24 -20.26
N HIS A 265 -28.31 5.35 -21.06
CA HIS A 265 -28.02 6.46 -21.96
C HIS A 265 -27.99 7.83 -21.26
N ILE A 266 -27.49 7.88 -20.02
CA ILE A 266 -27.31 9.13 -19.26
C ILE A 266 -25.93 9.72 -19.61
N PRO A 267 -25.90 10.93 -20.20
CA PRO A 267 -24.61 11.56 -20.56
C PRO A 267 -23.82 11.96 -19.32
N ILE A 268 -22.50 11.67 -19.37
CA ILE A 268 -21.51 12.05 -18.35
C ILE A 268 -20.53 13.03 -19.01
N PRO A 269 -20.31 14.23 -18.49
CA PRO A 269 -20.84 14.78 -17.22
C PRO A 269 -22.13 15.56 -17.39
N GLU A 270 -22.67 15.79 -18.60
CA GLU A 270 -23.67 16.79 -18.92
C GLU A 270 -24.98 16.61 -18.14
N LYS A 271 -25.37 15.37 -17.84
CA LYS A 271 -26.55 15.07 -17.03
C LYS A 271 -26.17 14.66 -15.61
N MET A 272 -25.07 13.92 -15.46
CA MET A 272 -24.63 13.41 -14.18
C MET A 272 -23.10 13.26 -14.17
N ALA A 273 -22.43 14.06 -13.35
CA ALA A 273 -21.00 13.98 -13.18
C ALA A 273 -20.60 12.80 -12.29
N VAL A 274 -19.41 12.27 -12.50
CA VAL A 274 -18.87 11.15 -11.69
C VAL A 274 -17.45 11.48 -11.26
N ILE A 275 -17.18 11.40 -9.95
CA ILE A 275 -15.84 11.46 -9.38
C ILE A 275 -15.57 10.22 -8.53
N THR A 276 -14.33 9.73 -8.53
CA THR A 276 -13.93 8.59 -7.73
C THR A 276 -12.55 8.82 -7.09
N PHE A 277 -11.97 7.79 -6.51
CA PHE A 277 -10.67 7.83 -5.85
C PHE A 277 -9.73 6.84 -6.51
N ASP A 278 -8.43 7.12 -6.44
CA ASP A 278 -7.33 6.35 -7.01
C ASP A 278 -7.24 6.40 -8.54
N ASP A 279 -6.07 6.77 -9.05
CA ASP A 279 -5.82 6.87 -10.50
C ASP A 279 -5.36 5.54 -11.08
N PHE A 280 -6.26 4.57 -11.14
CA PHE A 280 -5.98 3.29 -11.78
C PHE A 280 -6.14 3.31 -13.29
N PRO A 281 -5.51 2.37 -14.03
CA PRO A 281 -5.58 2.33 -15.48
C PRO A 281 -6.99 2.37 -16.06
N PHE A 282 -7.97 1.75 -15.39
CA PHE A 282 -9.36 1.75 -15.85
C PHE A 282 -10.01 3.13 -15.82
N SER A 283 -9.65 3.99 -14.87
CA SER A 283 -10.14 5.37 -14.82
C SER A 283 -9.72 6.19 -16.04
N GLN A 284 -8.64 5.79 -16.71
CA GLN A 284 -8.07 6.46 -17.87
C GLN A 284 -8.62 5.92 -19.20
N ILE A 285 -9.14 4.70 -19.24
CA ILE A 285 -9.63 4.07 -20.47
C ILE A 285 -11.15 4.14 -20.63
N LEU A 286 -11.88 4.41 -19.56
CA LEU A 286 -13.33 4.65 -19.61
C LEU A 286 -13.65 5.86 -20.49
N LYS A 287 -14.89 5.94 -20.99
CA LYS A 287 -15.43 7.05 -21.75
C LYS A 287 -16.71 7.55 -21.06
N PRO A 288 -16.67 8.79 -20.52
CA PRO A 288 -15.52 9.70 -20.39
C PRO A 288 -14.47 9.17 -19.40
N ARG A 289 -13.22 9.68 -19.48
CA ARG A 289 -12.18 9.40 -18.49
C ARG A 289 -12.57 10.02 -17.15
N LEU A 290 -12.41 9.25 -16.07
CA LEU A 290 -12.89 9.68 -14.76
C LEU A 290 -11.95 10.69 -14.10
N THR A 291 -12.55 11.77 -13.58
CA THR A 291 -11.92 12.63 -12.57
C THR A 291 -11.72 11.81 -11.29
N VAL A 292 -10.53 11.91 -10.71
CA VAL A 292 -10.19 11.13 -9.52
C VAL A 292 -9.51 11.98 -8.44
N VAL A 293 -9.76 11.64 -7.20
CA VAL A 293 -8.91 12.05 -6.08
C VAL A 293 -7.79 11.02 -5.95
N ASN A 294 -6.61 11.37 -6.42
CA ASN A 294 -5.44 10.50 -6.40
C ASN A 294 -4.80 10.48 -5.02
N ILE A 295 -4.51 9.31 -4.49
CA ILE A 295 -3.93 9.09 -3.15
C ILE A 295 -2.49 8.57 -3.19
N ASP A 296 -1.87 8.47 -4.37
CA ASP A 296 -0.48 8.05 -4.58
C ASP A 296 -0.07 6.80 -3.78
N VAL A 297 -0.78 5.72 -4.02
CA VAL A 297 -0.55 4.45 -3.31
C VAL A 297 0.82 3.83 -3.60
N PHE A 298 1.38 4.06 -4.79
CA PHE A 298 2.76 3.65 -5.09
C PHE A 298 3.76 4.40 -4.21
N GLY A 299 3.62 5.74 -4.11
CA GLY A 299 4.43 6.58 -3.22
C GLY A 299 4.29 6.17 -1.75
N MET A 300 3.09 5.77 -1.31
CA MET A 300 2.88 5.21 0.03
C MET A 300 3.71 3.93 0.23
N GLY A 301 3.74 3.03 -0.74
CA GLY A 301 4.59 1.83 -0.71
C GLY A 301 6.09 2.17 -0.62
N VAL A 302 6.54 3.18 -1.38
CA VAL A 302 7.93 3.69 -1.32
C VAL A 302 8.25 4.22 0.09
N GLN A 303 7.38 5.00 0.69
CA GLN A 303 7.60 5.51 2.06
C GLN A 303 7.57 4.37 3.09
N ALA A 304 6.67 3.40 2.94
CA ALA A 304 6.63 2.22 3.80
C ALA A 304 7.97 1.47 3.78
N GLY A 305 8.56 1.27 2.60
CA GLY A 305 9.88 0.66 2.45
C GLY A 305 10.99 1.44 3.16
N LYS A 306 11.00 2.78 3.02
CA LYS A 306 11.97 3.65 3.71
C LYS A 306 11.85 3.54 5.23
N TYR A 307 10.64 3.58 5.76
CA TYR A 307 10.41 3.57 7.21
C TYR A 307 10.68 2.20 7.84
N VAL A 308 10.28 1.09 7.22
CA VAL A 308 10.60 -0.22 7.76
C VAL A 308 12.11 -0.47 7.80
N ILE A 309 12.85 -0.03 6.78
CA ILE A 309 14.33 -0.11 6.79
C ILE A 309 14.94 0.75 7.90
N GLN A 310 14.39 1.95 8.14
CA GLN A 310 14.84 2.79 9.25
C GLN A 310 14.59 2.12 10.60
N LYS A 311 13.43 1.50 10.79
CA LYS A 311 13.08 0.74 12.00
C LYS A 311 14.01 -0.48 12.18
N ILE A 312 14.34 -1.20 11.12
CA ILE A 312 15.30 -2.30 11.17
C ILE A 312 16.69 -1.82 11.62
N ARG A 313 17.15 -0.66 11.14
CA ARG A 313 18.47 -0.11 11.46
C ARG A 313 18.53 0.54 12.84
N LYS A 314 17.44 1.16 13.27
CA LYS A 314 17.29 1.87 14.55
C LYS A 314 15.94 1.52 15.14
N ASN A 315 15.86 0.42 15.85
CA ASN A 315 14.60 -0.10 16.40
C ASN A 315 13.93 0.87 17.39
N ASN A 316 14.71 1.69 18.08
CA ASN A 316 14.23 2.75 18.97
C ASN A 316 13.82 4.04 18.25
N LEU A 317 13.79 4.06 16.91
CA LEU A 317 13.28 5.20 16.17
C LEU A 317 11.79 5.36 16.45
N TYR A 318 11.42 6.49 17.06
CA TYR A 318 10.04 6.82 17.35
C TYR A 318 9.38 7.42 16.11
N LEU A 319 8.65 6.59 15.38
CA LEU A 319 7.76 6.99 14.28
C LEU A 319 6.37 6.51 14.66
N GLN A 320 5.42 7.43 14.85
CA GLN A 320 4.04 7.07 15.15
C GLN A 320 3.22 6.88 13.89
N SER A 321 3.14 7.90 13.07
CA SER A 321 2.31 7.86 11.87
C SER A 321 2.88 8.73 10.75
N TYR A 322 2.56 8.35 9.53
CA TYR A 322 2.78 9.15 8.33
C TYR A 322 1.51 9.16 7.51
N ILE A 323 1.05 10.34 7.12
CA ILE A 323 -0.19 10.51 6.36
C ILE A 323 0.16 11.15 5.02
N THR A 324 -0.23 10.47 3.93
CA THR A 324 -0.10 11.03 2.58
C THR A 324 -1.29 11.95 2.29
N LEU A 325 -1.02 13.02 1.53
CA LEU A 325 -2.06 13.97 1.15
C LEU A 325 -2.59 13.65 -0.24
N PRO A 326 -3.91 13.56 -0.40
CA PRO A 326 -4.54 13.35 -1.70
C PRO A 326 -4.47 14.61 -2.57
N SER A 327 -4.63 14.42 -3.90
CA SER A 327 -4.72 15.49 -4.89
C SER A 327 -5.77 15.15 -5.95
N ILE A 328 -6.33 16.16 -6.62
CA ILE A 328 -7.30 15.94 -7.71
C ILE A 328 -6.58 15.84 -9.05
N ILE A 329 -6.99 14.84 -9.85
CA ILE A 329 -6.68 14.75 -11.28
C ILE A 329 -8.00 14.90 -12.03
N GLU A 330 -8.25 16.12 -12.52
CA GLU A 330 -9.45 16.45 -13.27
C GLU A 330 -9.39 15.85 -14.68
N ARG A 331 -10.53 15.29 -15.12
CA ARG A 331 -10.75 14.72 -16.45
C ARG A 331 -12.16 15.03 -16.96
N GLU A 332 -12.64 14.25 -17.94
CA GLU A 332 -13.88 14.58 -18.66
C GLU A 332 -15.16 14.26 -17.88
N SER A 333 -15.14 13.54 -16.78
CA SER A 333 -16.34 13.11 -16.05
C SER A 333 -16.91 14.12 -15.06
N THR A 334 -16.28 15.31 -14.91
CA THR A 334 -16.77 16.41 -14.08
C THR A 334 -16.65 17.77 -14.75
#